data_e3c4f16389efb9e1263a5863285566fb
#
_entry.id   e3c4f16389efb9e1263a5863285566fb
#
_cell.length_a   1.000
_cell.length_b   1.000
_cell.length_c   1.000
_cell.angle_alpha   90.00
_cell.angle_beta   90.00
_cell.angle_gamma   90.00
#
_symmetry.space_group_name_H-M   'P 1'
#
loop_
_entity.id
_entity.type
_entity.pdbx_description
1 polymer ?
#
loop_
_entity_poly.entity_id
_entity_poly.type
_entity_poly.pdbx_seq_one_letter_code
_entity_poly.pdbx_strand_id
1 'polypeptide(L)'
;FLWRKNKDYWYGVNGTDILKIDKNAKIESFQNKMTDFFRETDDMQEIIKSISKDKIVKDAVKKFQGMRILRQDPFQCLISFIVSSNSNIPKIKFCIENITKKFGKKVKWDGLEFYLFPKPQKLAKASPADIKSCGVGYRDLFIIQAAKMVSSKEIDFENLKKMNYNDAKEEICKIPGVGNKVADCVMLFSLDKLESVPLDRWIVKILSKYYNNKFEIKTKTITPKQYDVLHQKIIKYFGPYAGYSQQFLFKSEREKNQRNWVLNP
;
A
#
# COMPACT_ATOMS: atom_id res chain seq x y z
N PHE A 1 7.65 -0.43 2.38
CA PHE A 1 8.53 0.24 1.43
C PHE A 1 9.98 0.33 1.90
N LEU A 2 10.23 0.27 3.20
CA LEU A 2 11.57 0.41 3.79
C LEU A 2 12.17 -0.96 4.13
N TRP A 3 12.25 -1.84 3.12
CA TRP A 3 12.86 -3.15 3.26
C TRP A 3 14.27 -3.18 2.69
N ARG A 4 15.18 -3.82 3.42
CA ARG A 4 16.55 -4.08 2.97
C ARG A 4 16.98 -5.51 3.34
N LYS A 5 17.76 -6.13 2.48
CA LYS A 5 18.43 -7.40 2.77
C LYS A 5 19.79 -7.12 3.43
N ASN A 6 20.11 -7.83 4.49
CA ASN A 6 21.43 -7.86 5.09
C ASN A 6 21.77 -9.30 5.47
N LYS A 7 22.79 -9.88 4.85
CA LYS A 7 23.13 -11.31 4.93
C LYS A 7 21.90 -12.19 4.63
N ASP A 8 21.50 -13.05 5.55
CA ASP A 8 20.40 -13.99 5.42
C ASP A 8 19.05 -13.43 5.89
N TYR A 9 19.01 -12.16 6.30
CA TYR A 9 17.83 -11.53 6.88
C TYR A 9 17.30 -10.39 6.03
N TRP A 10 15.98 -10.25 6.06
CA TRP A 10 15.29 -9.06 5.58
C TRP A 10 14.87 -8.20 6.76
N TYR A 11 15.12 -6.90 6.67
CA TYR A 11 14.71 -5.92 7.66
C TYR A 11 13.77 -4.91 7.03
N GLY A 12 12.64 -4.64 7.70
CA GLY A 12 11.64 -3.67 7.25
C GLY A 12 11.18 -2.75 8.37
N VAL A 13 10.98 -1.47 8.07
CA VAL A 13 10.38 -0.51 9.00
C VAL A 13 8.88 -0.43 8.71
N ASN A 14 8.07 -0.67 9.75
CA ASN A 14 6.62 -0.55 9.72
C ASN A 14 6.16 0.37 10.87
N GLY A 15 5.87 1.63 10.55
CA GLY A 15 5.58 2.66 11.54
C GLY A 15 6.76 2.87 12.48
N THR A 16 6.52 2.67 13.76
CA THR A 16 7.53 2.81 14.82
C THR A 16 8.24 1.50 15.16
N ASP A 17 8.01 0.44 14.41
CA ASP A 17 8.62 -0.88 14.63
C ASP A 17 9.56 -1.27 13.48
N ILE A 18 10.44 -2.24 13.75
CA ILE A 18 11.32 -2.87 12.78
C ILE A 18 11.04 -4.36 12.82
N LEU A 19 10.85 -4.95 11.66
CA LEU A 19 10.66 -6.37 11.47
C LEU A 19 11.93 -6.98 10.87
N LYS A 20 12.35 -8.10 11.39
CA LYS A 20 13.44 -8.94 10.86
C LYS A 20 12.84 -10.28 10.46
N ILE A 21 13.17 -10.74 9.27
CA ILE A 21 12.67 -12.00 8.72
C ILE A 21 13.86 -12.83 8.24
N ASP A 22 13.94 -14.07 8.66
CA ASP A 22 14.93 -15.02 8.18
C ASP A 22 14.44 -15.78 6.92
N LYS A 23 15.29 -16.65 6.38
CA LYS A 23 14.99 -17.50 5.22
C LYS A 23 13.86 -18.53 5.48
N ASN A 24 13.57 -18.82 6.74
CA ASN A 24 12.52 -19.76 7.17
C ASN A 24 11.22 -19.02 7.52
N ALA A 25 11.12 -17.72 7.17
CA ALA A 25 10.01 -16.85 7.51
C ALA A 25 9.77 -16.61 9.01
N LYS A 26 10.78 -16.90 9.87
CA LYS A 26 10.70 -16.52 11.28
C LYS A 26 10.79 -15.00 11.40
N ILE A 27 9.85 -14.43 12.15
CA ILE A 27 9.71 -12.98 12.31
C ILE A 27 10.14 -12.60 13.72
N GLU A 28 10.96 -11.55 13.81
CA GLU A 28 11.33 -10.88 15.05
C GLU A 28 10.93 -9.40 14.92
N SER A 29 10.44 -8.79 16.02
CA SER A 29 10.04 -7.39 16.08
C SER A 29 10.92 -6.65 17.09
N PHE A 30 11.40 -5.45 16.73
CA PHE A 30 12.21 -4.58 17.59
C PHE A 30 11.48 -4.15 18.87
N GLN A 31 10.15 -3.95 18.78
CA GLN A 31 9.33 -3.58 19.94
C GLN A 31 8.70 -4.78 20.66
N ASN A 32 9.02 -6.00 20.24
CA ASN A 32 8.35 -7.22 20.73
C ASN A 32 6.81 -7.17 20.58
N LYS A 33 6.32 -6.33 19.67
CA LYS A 33 4.91 -6.27 19.33
C LYS A 33 4.68 -7.21 18.16
N MET A 34 4.11 -8.37 18.42
CA MET A 34 3.61 -9.27 17.38
C MET A 34 2.42 -8.57 16.69
N THR A 35 2.72 -7.72 15.74
CA THR A 35 1.67 -7.22 14.84
C THR A 35 1.45 -8.28 13.78
N ASP A 36 0.19 -8.59 13.46
CA ASP A 36 -0.17 -9.51 12.38
C ASP A 36 0.11 -8.87 11.00
N PHE A 37 1.39 -8.49 10.81
CA PHE A 37 1.87 -7.81 9.62
C PHE A 37 1.71 -8.68 8.36
N PHE A 38 1.90 -9.99 8.50
CA PHE A 38 1.76 -10.96 7.41
C PHE A 38 0.36 -11.52 7.28
N ARG A 39 -0.61 -11.00 8.04
CA ARG A 39 -2.01 -11.49 8.04
C ARG A 39 -2.09 -13.00 8.28
N GLU A 40 -1.36 -13.48 9.29
CA GLU A 40 -1.36 -14.91 9.65
C GLU A 40 -2.72 -15.36 10.16
N THR A 41 -3.51 -14.43 10.72
CA THR A 41 -4.87 -14.65 11.18
C THR A 41 -5.93 -14.69 10.07
N ASP A 42 -5.57 -14.29 8.83
CA ASP A 42 -6.50 -14.37 7.70
C ASP A 42 -6.70 -15.84 7.27
N ASP A 43 -7.94 -16.26 7.05
CA ASP A 43 -8.26 -17.55 6.45
C ASP A 43 -7.92 -17.56 4.95
N MET A 44 -6.67 -17.91 4.67
CA MET A 44 -6.16 -17.97 3.29
C MET A 44 -6.82 -19.06 2.45
N GLN A 45 -7.40 -20.11 3.07
CA GLN A 45 -8.11 -21.15 2.32
C GLN A 45 -9.43 -20.59 1.78
N GLU A 46 -10.18 -19.87 2.62
CA GLU A 46 -11.40 -19.18 2.20
C GLU A 46 -11.10 -18.13 1.14
N ILE A 47 -10.09 -17.26 1.36
CA ILE A 47 -9.68 -16.24 0.41
C ILE A 47 -9.35 -16.85 -0.95
N ILE A 48 -8.47 -17.86 -0.98
CA ILE A 48 -8.05 -18.54 -2.21
C ILE A 48 -9.24 -19.23 -2.90
N LYS A 49 -10.12 -19.89 -2.14
CA LYS A 49 -11.35 -20.50 -2.67
C LYS A 49 -12.24 -19.46 -3.33
N SER A 50 -12.42 -18.32 -2.69
CA SER A 50 -13.25 -17.22 -3.20
C SER A 50 -12.72 -16.64 -4.51
N ILE A 51 -11.43 -16.25 -4.54
CA ILE A 51 -10.82 -15.60 -5.72
C ILE A 51 -10.52 -16.56 -6.87
N SER A 52 -10.40 -17.87 -6.61
CA SER A 52 -10.13 -18.89 -7.62
C SER A 52 -11.34 -19.26 -8.49
N LYS A 53 -12.48 -18.63 -8.27
CA LYS A 53 -13.65 -18.70 -9.18
C LYS A 53 -13.31 -18.11 -10.56
N ASP A 54 -12.43 -17.13 -10.60
CA ASP A 54 -11.87 -16.59 -11.85
C ASP A 54 -10.67 -17.41 -12.30
N LYS A 55 -10.68 -17.87 -13.58
CA LYS A 55 -9.64 -18.75 -14.14
C LYS A 55 -8.26 -18.06 -14.15
N ILE A 56 -8.18 -16.77 -14.50
CA ILE A 56 -6.92 -16.04 -14.65
C ILE A 56 -6.31 -15.81 -13.26
N VAL A 57 -7.14 -15.47 -12.27
CA VAL A 57 -6.72 -15.34 -10.88
C VAL A 57 -6.29 -16.69 -10.32
N LYS A 58 -7.04 -17.77 -10.60
CA LYS A 58 -6.69 -19.13 -10.17
C LYS A 58 -5.30 -19.56 -10.67
N ASP A 59 -4.98 -19.27 -11.92
CA ASP A 59 -3.67 -19.57 -12.49
C ASP A 59 -2.55 -18.72 -11.82
N ALA A 60 -2.82 -17.48 -11.50
CA ALA A 60 -1.88 -16.64 -10.74
C ALA A 60 -1.69 -17.15 -9.30
N VAL A 61 -2.75 -17.59 -8.61
CA VAL A 61 -2.69 -18.19 -7.28
C VAL A 61 -1.81 -19.45 -7.27
N LYS A 62 -2.00 -20.35 -8.24
CA LYS A 62 -1.16 -21.56 -8.37
C LYS A 62 0.32 -21.22 -8.53
N LYS A 63 0.63 -20.15 -9.25
CA LYS A 63 2.01 -19.71 -9.49
C LYS A 63 2.66 -19.04 -8.29
N PHE A 64 1.90 -18.32 -7.48
CA PHE A 64 2.38 -17.50 -6.36
C PHE A 64 1.80 -17.96 -5.02
N GLN A 65 1.89 -19.26 -4.76
CA GLN A 65 1.45 -19.85 -3.49
C GLN A 65 2.10 -19.13 -2.30
N GLY A 66 1.33 -18.91 -1.24
CA GLY A 66 1.80 -18.25 -0.03
C GLY A 66 1.87 -16.71 -0.12
N MET A 67 1.53 -16.09 -1.26
CA MET A 67 1.48 -14.62 -1.34
C MET A 67 0.38 -14.05 -0.45
N ARG A 68 0.75 -13.05 0.37
CA ARG A 68 -0.17 -12.34 1.27
C ARG A 68 -0.10 -10.83 1.07
N ILE A 69 -1.20 -10.13 1.30
CA ILE A 69 -1.22 -8.68 1.41
C ILE A 69 -0.68 -8.31 2.79
N LEU A 70 0.33 -7.45 2.85
CA LEU A 70 0.92 -7.02 4.12
C LEU A 70 0.00 -6.01 4.82
N ARG A 71 -0.15 -6.12 6.16
CA ARG A 71 -0.85 -5.15 7.00
C ARG A 71 0.12 -4.07 7.45
N GLN A 72 0.20 -2.98 6.70
CA GLN A 72 1.13 -1.88 6.94
C GLN A 72 0.62 -0.92 8.03
N ASP A 73 1.54 -0.18 8.66
CA ASP A 73 1.17 0.96 9.51
C ASP A 73 0.34 1.97 8.71
N PRO A 74 -0.85 2.36 9.17
CA PRO A 74 -1.76 3.20 8.39
C PRO A 74 -1.19 4.57 8.05
N PHE A 75 -0.47 5.22 8.96
CA PHE A 75 0.09 6.53 8.70
C PHE A 75 1.26 6.47 7.71
N GLN A 76 2.17 5.50 7.88
CA GLN A 76 3.23 5.26 6.90
C GLN A 76 2.67 4.91 5.53
N CYS A 77 1.62 4.10 5.47
CA CYS A 77 0.92 3.73 4.25
C CYS A 77 0.33 4.98 3.56
N LEU A 78 -0.41 5.82 4.28
CA LEU A 78 -0.99 7.07 3.79
C LEU A 78 0.08 7.98 3.15
N ILE A 79 1.13 8.30 3.90
CA ILE A 79 2.19 9.18 3.41
C ILE A 79 2.90 8.57 2.19
N SER A 80 3.16 7.27 2.21
CA SER A 80 3.80 6.57 1.10
C SER A 80 2.96 6.63 -0.18
N PHE A 81 1.63 6.49 -0.07
CA PHE A 81 0.75 6.56 -1.23
C PHE A 81 0.46 7.99 -1.70
N ILE A 82 0.48 9.00 -0.82
CA ILE A 82 0.51 10.42 -1.24
C ILE A 82 1.78 10.67 -2.08
N VAL A 83 2.95 10.22 -1.63
CA VAL A 83 4.21 10.35 -2.38
C VAL A 83 4.17 9.56 -3.70
N SER A 84 3.41 8.47 -3.77
CA SER A 84 3.30 7.64 -4.97
C SER A 84 2.51 8.26 -6.13
N SER A 85 1.72 9.30 -5.87
CA SER A 85 0.91 9.98 -6.89
C SER A 85 1.79 10.54 -8.00
N ASN A 86 1.57 10.11 -9.24
CA ASN A 86 2.38 10.51 -10.40
C ASN A 86 3.90 10.36 -10.18
N SER A 87 4.33 9.20 -9.66
CA SER A 87 5.72 8.90 -9.32
C SER A 87 6.09 7.46 -9.74
N ASN A 88 7.34 7.05 -9.53
CA ASN A 88 7.83 5.71 -9.77
C ASN A 88 8.43 5.11 -8.48
N ILE A 89 8.61 3.79 -8.45
CA ILE A 89 9.05 3.06 -7.25
C ILE A 89 10.39 3.55 -6.70
N PRO A 90 11.45 3.76 -7.52
CA PRO A 90 12.72 4.29 -7.03
C PRO A 90 12.57 5.69 -6.37
N LYS A 91 11.81 6.58 -7.00
CA LYS A 91 11.57 7.92 -6.46
C LYS A 91 10.77 7.89 -5.16
N ILE A 92 9.74 7.05 -5.08
CA ILE A 92 8.96 6.86 -3.84
C ILE A 92 9.87 6.39 -2.71
N LYS A 93 10.68 5.36 -2.96
CA LYS A 93 11.63 4.83 -1.98
C LYS A 93 12.59 5.91 -1.49
N PHE A 94 13.21 6.65 -2.40
CA PHE A 94 14.10 7.77 -2.10
C PHE A 94 13.43 8.83 -1.20
N CYS A 95 12.20 9.26 -1.54
CA CYS A 95 11.48 10.26 -0.75
C CYS A 95 11.16 9.75 0.66
N ILE A 96 10.68 8.51 0.78
CA ILE A 96 10.33 7.91 2.07
C ILE A 96 11.56 7.70 2.94
N GLU A 97 12.69 7.26 2.38
CA GLU A 97 13.97 7.18 3.08
C GLU A 97 14.44 8.54 3.60
N ASN A 98 14.31 9.60 2.81
CA ASN A 98 14.67 10.95 3.24
C ASN A 98 13.75 11.48 4.35
N ILE A 99 12.43 11.25 4.23
CA ILE A 99 11.48 11.59 5.30
C ILE A 99 11.84 10.88 6.60
N THR A 100 12.13 9.57 6.55
CA THR A 100 12.49 8.82 7.75
C THR A 100 13.83 9.25 8.34
N LYS A 101 14.83 9.51 7.52
CA LYS A 101 16.13 10.03 7.98
C LYS A 101 16.01 11.40 8.63
N LYS A 102 15.21 12.31 8.04
CA LYS A 102 15.10 13.70 8.51
C LYS A 102 14.21 13.82 9.76
N PHE A 103 13.10 13.10 9.82
CA PHE A 103 12.07 13.29 10.84
C PHE A 103 11.87 12.09 11.76
N GLY A 104 12.37 10.91 11.40
CA GLY A 104 12.23 9.70 12.16
C GLY A 104 13.25 9.59 13.31
N LYS A 105 12.94 8.72 14.27
CA LYS A 105 13.87 8.41 15.37
C LYS A 105 14.92 7.42 14.88
N LYS A 106 16.21 7.77 15.03
CA LYS A 106 17.33 6.85 14.80
C LYS A 106 17.39 5.83 15.93
N VAL A 107 17.50 4.56 15.60
CA VAL A 107 17.65 3.45 16.53
C VAL A 107 18.69 2.46 16.02
N LYS A 108 19.29 1.69 16.95
CA LYS A 108 20.18 0.57 16.62
C LYS A 108 19.50 -0.73 17.04
N TRP A 109 19.53 -1.72 16.17
CA TRP A 109 19.03 -3.06 16.41
C TRP A 109 19.82 -4.08 15.60
N ASP A 110 20.18 -5.19 16.22
CA ASP A 110 20.93 -6.27 15.58
C ASP A 110 22.23 -5.78 14.88
N GLY A 111 22.94 -4.83 15.52
CA GLY A 111 24.16 -4.20 14.98
C GLY A 111 23.95 -3.23 13.82
N LEU A 112 22.71 -3.00 13.40
CA LEU A 112 22.36 -2.13 12.28
C LEU A 112 21.67 -0.85 12.73
N GLU A 113 21.85 0.22 11.95
CA GLU A 113 21.15 1.49 12.17
C GLU A 113 19.88 1.56 11.32
N PHE A 114 18.79 2.03 11.95
CA PHE A 114 17.49 2.25 11.33
C PHE A 114 16.95 3.63 11.69
N TYR A 115 16.07 4.14 10.84
CA TYR A 115 15.25 5.30 11.10
C TYR A 115 13.79 4.86 11.09
N LEU A 116 13.12 4.96 12.24
CA LEU A 116 11.69 4.65 12.35
C LEU A 116 10.85 5.66 11.56
N PHE A 117 9.68 5.26 11.11
CA PHE A 117 8.80 6.20 10.44
C PHE A 117 8.36 7.30 11.43
N PRO A 118 8.36 8.59 11.03
CA PRO A 118 8.02 9.68 11.93
C PRO A 118 6.55 9.61 12.37
N LYS A 119 6.29 9.95 13.64
CA LYS A 119 4.92 10.10 14.15
C LYS A 119 4.20 11.26 13.47
N PRO A 120 2.85 11.23 13.35
CA PRO A 120 2.06 12.30 12.73
C PRO A 120 2.39 13.69 13.28
N GLN A 121 2.54 13.83 14.60
CA GLN A 121 2.84 15.10 15.27
C GLN A 121 4.17 15.71 14.80
N LYS A 122 5.14 14.89 14.39
CA LYS A 122 6.43 15.37 13.92
C LYS A 122 6.32 15.98 12.53
N LEU A 123 5.60 15.33 11.61
CA LEU A 123 5.38 15.85 10.25
C LEU A 123 4.39 17.03 10.25
N ALA A 124 3.39 17.03 11.15
CA ALA A 124 2.43 18.14 11.28
C ALA A 124 3.08 19.49 11.65
N LYS A 125 4.23 19.43 12.36
CA LYS A 125 5.02 20.60 12.77
C LYS A 125 6.16 20.95 11.82
N ALA A 126 6.37 20.18 10.77
CA ALA A 126 7.45 20.42 9.81
C ALA A 126 7.14 21.63 8.92
N SER A 127 8.18 22.35 8.50
CA SER A 127 8.02 23.39 7.49
C SER A 127 7.83 22.80 6.09
N PRO A 128 7.11 23.46 5.17
CA PRO A 128 7.01 23.03 3.78
C PRO A 128 8.38 22.83 3.11
N ALA A 129 9.34 23.74 3.40
CA ALA A 129 10.71 23.67 2.88
C ALA A 129 11.42 22.39 3.34
N ASP A 130 11.24 22.00 4.59
CA ASP A 130 11.84 20.77 5.15
C ASP A 130 11.27 19.50 4.52
N ILE A 131 9.96 19.43 4.32
CA ILE A 131 9.33 18.29 3.64
C ILE A 131 9.74 18.25 2.16
N LYS A 132 9.75 19.41 1.50
CA LYS A 132 10.14 19.53 0.09
C LYS A 132 11.59 19.09 -0.16
N SER A 133 12.51 19.36 0.80
CA SER A 133 13.90 18.91 0.72
C SER A 133 14.07 17.37 0.72
N CYS A 134 13.03 16.61 1.13
CA CYS A 134 13.00 15.15 1.03
C CYS A 134 12.73 14.66 -0.40
N GLY A 135 12.56 15.57 -1.36
CA GLY A 135 12.37 15.25 -2.78
C GLY A 135 10.93 14.96 -3.19
N VAL A 136 9.94 15.27 -2.35
CA VAL A 136 8.52 14.97 -2.56
C VAL A 136 7.84 15.88 -3.60
N GLY A 137 8.50 16.96 -4.03
CA GLY A 137 7.99 17.95 -4.98
C GLY A 137 6.79 18.70 -4.40
N TYR A 138 5.71 18.84 -5.19
CA TYR A 138 4.49 19.57 -4.83
C TYR A 138 3.63 18.89 -3.73
N ARG A 139 4.06 17.74 -3.21
CA ARG A 139 3.29 16.96 -2.22
C ARG A 139 3.59 17.36 -0.77
N ASP A 140 4.50 18.32 -0.58
CA ASP A 140 4.92 18.80 0.74
C ASP A 140 3.72 19.25 1.60
N LEU A 141 2.85 20.12 1.06
CA LEU A 141 1.66 20.58 1.76
C LEU A 141 0.64 19.45 2.02
N PHE A 142 0.48 18.51 1.09
CA PHE A 142 -0.42 17.36 1.28
C PHE A 142 0.06 16.47 2.44
N ILE A 143 1.36 16.23 2.54
CA ILE A 143 1.97 15.46 3.63
C ILE A 143 1.74 16.14 4.98
N ILE A 144 1.96 17.47 5.05
CA ILE A 144 1.75 18.24 6.27
C ILE A 144 0.28 18.24 6.69
N GLN A 145 -0.65 18.44 5.75
CA GLN A 145 -2.08 18.44 6.03
C GLN A 145 -2.55 17.06 6.49
N ALA A 146 -2.17 15.99 5.78
CA ALA A 146 -2.46 14.63 6.21
C ALA A 146 -1.94 14.34 7.63
N ALA A 147 -0.72 14.78 7.95
CA ALA A 147 -0.14 14.62 9.27
C ALA A 147 -0.90 15.44 10.34
N LYS A 148 -1.38 16.64 10.05
CA LYS A 148 -2.21 17.45 10.94
C LYS A 148 -3.54 16.77 11.23
N MET A 149 -4.26 16.33 10.21
CA MET A 149 -5.57 15.67 10.36
C MET A 149 -5.47 14.37 11.16
N VAL A 150 -4.41 13.58 10.94
CA VAL A 150 -4.16 12.36 11.75
C VAL A 150 -3.72 12.71 13.19
N SER A 151 -2.91 13.76 13.36
CA SER A 151 -2.43 14.20 14.68
C SER A 151 -3.56 14.77 15.55
N SER A 152 -4.55 15.45 14.96
CA SER A 152 -5.75 16.01 15.63
C SER A 152 -6.83 14.97 15.85
N LYS A 153 -6.69 13.76 15.31
CA LYS A 153 -7.73 12.71 15.26
C LYS A 153 -8.95 13.07 14.42
N GLU A 154 -8.88 14.06 13.57
CA GLU A 154 -9.88 14.31 12.53
C GLU A 154 -9.97 13.09 11.60
N ILE A 155 -8.82 12.47 11.31
CA ILE A 155 -8.70 11.15 10.69
C ILE A 155 -8.22 10.17 11.75
N ASP A 156 -9.09 9.26 12.15
CA ASP A 156 -8.82 8.18 13.11
C ASP A 156 -8.85 6.82 12.40
N PHE A 157 -7.68 6.22 12.22
CA PHE A 157 -7.54 4.94 11.52
C PHE A 157 -8.25 3.77 12.23
N GLU A 158 -8.35 3.79 13.56
CA GLU A 158 -9.06 2.73 14.28
C GLU A 158 -10.58 2.84 14.07
N ASN A 159 -11.09 4.05 13.94
CA ASN A 159 -12.47 4.28 13.57
C ASN A 159 -12.73 3.87 12.10
N LEU A 160 -11.84 4.26 11.18
CA LEU A 160 -11.94 3.91 9.75
C LEU A 160 -11.93 2.39 9.52
N LYS A 161 -11.18 1.62 10.31
CA LYS A 161 -11.21 0.15 10.25
C LYS A 161 -12.60 -0.42 10.56
N LYS A 162 -13.34 0.20 11.46
CA LYS A 162 -14.69 -0.25 11.88
C LYS A 162 -15.79 0.16 10.89
N MET A 163 -15.59 1.23 10.13
CA MET A 163 -16.53 1.71 9.11
C MET A 163 -16.67 0.70 7.97
N ASN A 164 -17.77 0.75 7.24
CA ASN A 164 -17.86 0.07 5.94
C ASN A 164 -16.94 0.73 4.91
N TYR A 165 -16.76 0.08 3.76
CA TYR A 165 -15.86 0.56 2.70
C TYR A 165 -16.18 1.97 2.21
N ASN A 166 -17.47 2.26 1.95
CA ASN A 166 -17.87 3.53 1.33
C ASN A 166 -17.63 4.70 2.29
N ASP A 167 -18.05 4.57 3.53
CA ASP A 167 -17.87 5.60 4.55
C ASP A 167 -16.40 5.84 4.86
N ALA A 168 -15.59 4.76 4.97
CA ALA A 168 -14.15 4.88 5.18
C ALA A 168 -13.45 5.57 4.00
N LYS A 169 -13.88 5.28 2.76
CA LYS A 169 -13.34 5.92 1.56
C LYS A 169 -13.66 7.40 1.51
N GLU A 170 -14.91 7.77 1.83
CA GLU A 170 -15.33 9.16 1.87
C GLU A 170 -14.49 9.97 2.88
N GLU A 171 -14.31 9.42 4.10
CA GLU A 171 -13.50 10.06 5.14
C GLU A 171 -12.04 10.24 4.72
N ILE A 172 -11.40 9.22 4.17
CA ILE A 172 -10.00 9.30 3.73
C ILE A 172 -9.83 10.29 2.57
N CYS A 173 -10.80 10.38 1.66
CA CYS A 173 -10.76 11.31 0.54
C CYS A 173 -10.89 12.79 0.97
N LYS A 174 -11.27 13.11 2.20
CA LYS A 174 -11.22 14.47 2.76
C LYS A 174 -9.80 14.98 2.92
N ILE A 175 -8.80 14.09 2.98
CA ILE A 175 -7.40 14.46 3.12
C ILE A 175 -6.92 15.10 1.80
N PRO A 176 -6.39 16.34 1.82
CA PRO A 176 -5.85 16.97 0.63
C PRO A 176 -4.76 16.12 -0.05
N GLY A 177 -4.88 15.94 -1.37
CA GLY A 177 -3.97 15.10 -2.15
C GLY A 177 -4.31 13.60 -2.14
N VAL A 178 -5.39 13.20 -1.48
CA VAL A 178 -5.90 11.83 -1.47
C VAL A 178 -7.12 11.74 -2.37
N GLY A 179 -6.96 11.09 -3.51
CA GLY A 179 -8.07 10.71 -4.39
C GLY A 179 -8.39 9.22 -4.27
N ASN A 180 -9.39 8.75 -5.03
CA ASN A 180 -9.90 7.38 -5.00
C ASN A 180 -8.80 6.31 -4.95
N LYS A 181 -7.79 6.40 -5.83
CA LYS A 181 -6.70 5.40 -5.89
C LYS A 181 -5.85 5.37 -4.62
N VAL A 182 -5.53 6.53 -4.06
CA VAL A 182 -4.72 6.61 -2.82
C VAL A 182 -5.53 6.10 -1.64
N ALA A 183 -6.81 6.48 -1.55
CA ALA A 183 -7.74 5.97 -0.54
C ALA A 183 -7.82 4.44 -0.59
N ASP A 184 -8.04 3.86 -1.77
CA ASP A 184 -8.10 2.42 -1.95
C ASP A 184 -6.79 1.71 -1.56
N CYS A 185 -5.63 2.31 -1.84
CA CYS A 185 -4.36 1.77 -1.37
C CYS A 185 -4.27 1.75 0.15
N VAL A 186 -4.62 2.84 0.83
CA VAL A 186 -4.60 2.92 2.29
C VAL A 186 -5.56 1.89 2.89
N MET A 187 -6.76 1.80 2.37
CA MET A 187 -7.79 0.87 2.83
C MET A 187 -7.36 -0.59 2.67
N LEU A 188 -6.84 -0.96 1.50
CA LEU A 188 -6.40 -2.33 1.22
C LEU A 188 -5.19 -2.75 2.08
N PHE A 189 -4.17 -1.89 2.13
CA PHE A 189 -2.88 -2.26 2.72
C PHE A 189 -2.77 -1.95 4.21
N SER A 190 -3.74 -1.23 4.82
CA SER A 190 -3.61 -0.86 6.23
C SER A 190 -4.91 -0.82 7.05
N LEU A 191 -6.09 -0.88 6.41
CA LEU A 191 -7.38 -0.77 7.10
C LEU A 191 -8.27 -2.00 6.92
N ASP A 192 -7.70 -3.10 6.45
CA ASP A 192 -8.36 -4.41 6.32
C ASP A 192 -9.60 -4.43 5.39
N LYS A 193 -9.71 -3.45 4.47
CA LYS A 193 -10.77 -3.42 3.45
C LYS A 193 -10.34 -4.25 2.25
N LEU A 194 -10.47 -5.58 2.35
CA LEU A 194 -9.95 -6.52 1.36
C LEU A 194 -10.72 -6.51 0.04
N GLU A 195 -11.91 -5.92 0.03
CA GLU A 195 -12.69 -5.61 -1.17
C GLU A 195 -12.12 -4.43 -1.99
N SER A 196 -11.24 -3.62 -1.39
CA SER A 196 -10.68 -2.43 -2.04
C SER A 196 -9.74 -2.79 -3.19
N VAL A 197 -9.91 -2.12 -4.33
CA VAL A 197 -9.13 -2.35 -5.56
C VAL A 197 -8.55 -1.04 -6.08
N PRO A 198 -7.31 -0.71 -5.72
CA PRO A 198 -6.64 0.48 -6.25
C PRO A 198 -6.49 0.42 -7.78
N LEU A 199 -7.23 1.25 -8.52
CA LEU A 199 -7.18 1.30 -9.99
C LEU A 199 -6.07 2.24 -10.45
N ASP A 200 -4.83 1.77 -10.40
CA ASP A 200 -3.71 2.48 -11.02
C ASP A 200 -3.59 2.17 -12.52
N ARG A 201 -2.65 2.82 -13.20
CA ARG A 201 -2.43 2.63 -14.65
C ARG A 201 -2.13 1.17 -15.02
N TRP A 202 -1.46 0.42 -14.12
CA TRP A 202 -1.14 -0.97 -14.34
C TRP A 202 -2.37 -1.86 -14.24
N ILE A 203 -3.16 -1.65 -13.21
CA ILE A 203 -4.40 -2.41 -13.00
C ILE A 203 -5.39 -2.14 -14.12
N VAL A 204 -5.54 -0.87 -14.54
CA VAL A 204 -6.39 -0.54 -15.70
C VAL A 204 -5.92 -1.27 -16.96
N LYS A 205 -4.60 -1.31 -17.21
CA LYS A 205 -4.03 -2.05 -18.35
C LYS A 205 -4.29 -3.56 -18.25
N ILE A 206 -4.15 -4.16 -17.06
CA ILE A 206 -4.42 -5.57 -16.82
C ILE A 206 -5.90 -5.88 -17.07
N LEU A 207 -6.79 -5.07 -16.52
CA LEU A 207 -8.22 -5.23 -16.69
C LEU A 207 -8.66 -5.05 -18.15
N SER A 208 -8.11 -4.07 -18.85
CA SER A 208 -8.35 -3.91 -20.31
C SER A 208 -7.88 -5.13 -21.10
N LYS A 209 -6.74 -5.71 -20.74
CA LYS A 209 -6.15 -6.85 -21.45
C LYS A 209 -6.94 -8.15 -21.26
N TYR A 210 -7.37 -8.42 -20.03
CA TYR A 210 -7.93 -9.72 -19.66
C TYR A 210 -9.44 -9.71 -19.40
N TYR A 211 -10.04 -8.54 -19.15
CA TYR A 211 -11.42 -8.41 -18.70
C TYR A 211 -12.20 -7.33 -19.45
N ASN A 212 -11.73 -6.90 -20.63
CA ASN A 212 -12.41 -5.83 -21.36
C ASN A 212 -13.87 -6.17 -21.73
N ASN A 213 -14.12 -7.44 -22.02
CA ASN A 213 -15.48 -7.95 -22.30
C ASN A 213 -16.42 -7.92 -21.06
N LYS A 214 -15.86 -7.77 -19.84
CA LYS A 214 -16.63 -7.71 -18.59
C LYS A 214 -16.78 -6.28 -18.08
N PHE A 215 -15.72 -5.46 -18.22
CA PHE A 215 -15.66 -4.14 -17.61
C PHE A 215 -15.75 -2.97 -18.60
N GLU A 216 -15.69 -3.24 -19.92
CA GLU A 216 -15.82 -2.24 -20.99
C GLU A 216 -14.90 -1.02 -20.80
N ILE A 217 -13.60 -1.27 -20.59
CA ILE A 217 -12.62 -0.21 -20.35
C ILE A 217 -12.26 0.46 -21.68
N LYS A 218 -12.85 1.62 -21.94
CA LYS A 218 -12.71 2.35 -23.21
C LYS A 218 -11.53 3.34 -23.24
N THR A 219 -10.96 3.68 -22.06
CA THR A 219 -9.94 4.73 -21.94
C THR A 219 -8.74 4.30 -21.09
N LYS A 220 -7.56 4.84 -21.43
CA LYS A 220 -6.34 4.64 -20.64
C LYS A 220 -6.33 5.47 -19.35
N THR A 221 -7.13 6.53 -19.30
CA THR A 221 -7.25 7.44 -18.14
C THR A 221 -8.70 7.41 -17.67
N ILE A 222 -8.90 7.20 -16.37
CA ILE A 222 -10.20 7.06 -15.75
C ILE A 222 -10.52 8.33 -14.96
N THR A 223 -11.68 8.95 -15.25
CA THR A 223 -12.19 10.07 -14.44
C THR A 223 -12.67 9.56 -13.07
N PRO A 224 -12.81 10.42 -12.03
CA PRO A 224 -13.32 10.00 -10.73
C PRO A 224 -14.65 9.25 -10.80
N LYS A 225 -15.62 9.74 -11.61
CA LYS A 225 -16.91 9.07 -11.81
C LYS A 225 -16.78 7.69 -12.47
N GLN A 226 -15.91 7.58 -13.47
CA GLN A 226 -15.63 6.28 -14.11
C GLN A 226 -14.90 5.33 -13.16
N TYR A 227 -14.05 5.87 -12.28
CA TYR A 227 -13.37 5.08 -11.25
C TYR A 227 -14.39 4.38 -10.34
N ASP A 228 -15.35 5.12 -9.80
CA ASP A 228 -16.33 4.56 -8.87
C ASP A 228 -17.23 3.51 -9.55
N VAL A 229 -17.69 3.78 -10.76
CA VAL A 229 -18.49 2.81 -11.55
C VAL A 229 -17.69 1.54 -11.83
N LEU A 230 -16.44 1.68 -12.27
CA LEU A 230 -15.58 0.53 -12.58
C LEU A 230 -15.25 -0.26 -11.30
N HIS A 231 -14.93 0.43 -10.23
CA HIS A 231 -14.61 -0.18 -8.94
C HIS A 231 -15.78 -1.02 -8.41
N GLN A 232 -17.01 -0.51 -8.48
CA GLN A 232 -18.20 -1.27 -8.06
C GLN A 232 -18.41 -2.53 -8.93
N LYS A 233 -18.21 -2.44 -10.26
CA LYS A 233 -18.28 -3.61 -11.14
C LYS A 233 -17.22 -4.66 -10.76
N ILE A 234 -16.02 -4.24 -10.40
CA ILE A 234 -14.92 -5.12 -10.02
C ILE A 234 -15.19 -5.83 -8.69
N ILE A 235 -15.65 -5.09 -7.67
CA ILE A 235 -16.03 -5.70 -6.37
C ILE A 235 -17.17 -6.70 -6.57
N LYS A 236 -18.20 -6.34 -7.34
CA LYS A 236 -19.30 -7.27 -7.64
C LYS A 236 -18.82 -8.55 -8.33
N TYR A 237 -17.79 -8.45 -9.17
CA TYR A 237 -17.25 -9.61 -9.92
C TYR A 237 -16.34 -10.48 -9.07
N PHE A 238 -15.36 -9.89 -8.38
CA PHE A 238 -14.35 -10.63 -7.61
C PHE A 238 -14.76 -10.90 -6.16
N GLY A 239 -15.79 -10.22 -5.64
CA GLY A 239 -16.30 -10.40 -4.28
C GLY A 239 -15.47 -9.72 -3.20
N PRO A 240 -15.64 -10.16 -1.93
CA PRO A 240 -15.09 -9.47 -0.75
C PRO A 240 -13.56 -9.46 -0.69
N TYR A 241 -12.89 -10.30 -1.46
CA TYR A 241 -11.43 -10.38 -1.54
C TYR A 241 -10.90 -9.85 -2.88
N ALA A 242 -11.60 -8.89 -3.50
CA ALA A 242 -11.21 -8.31 -4.79
C ALA A 242 -9.79 -7.73 -4.79
N GLY A 243 -9.33 -7.18 -3.66
CA GLY A 243 -7.97 -6.70 -3.47
C GLY A 243 -6.91 -7.79 -3.61
N TYR A 244 -7.18 -9.00 -3.09
CA TYR A 244 -6.30 -10.16 -3.31
C TYR A 244 -6.27 -10.55 -4.79
N SER A 245 -7.44 -10.61 -5.45
CA SER A 245 -7.51 -10.88 -6.90
C SER A 245 -6.63 -9.90 -7.68
N GLN A 246 -6.75 -8.63 -7.38
CA GLN A 246 -5.95 -7.57 -7.99
C GLN A 246 -4.45 -7.76 -7.74
N GLN A 247 -4.01 -8.11 -6.52
CA GLN A 247 -2.60 -8.31 -6.20
C GLN A 247 -2.01 -9.53 -6.92
N PHE A 248 -2.74 -10.64 -7.02
CA PHE A 248 -2.31 -11.80 -7.80
C PHE A 248 -2.18 -11.49 -9.28
N LEU A 249 -3.14 -10.78 -9.87
CA LEU A 249 -3.08 -10.32 -11.25
C LEU A 249 -1.89 -9.39 -11.49
N PHE A 250 -1.68 -8.42 -10.60
CA PHE A 250 -0.55 -7.49 -10.67
C PHE A 250 0.80 -8.22 -10.60
N LYS A 251 0.97 -9.13 -9.66
CA LYS A 251 2.20 -9.94 -9.52
C LYS A 251 2.45 -10.77 -10.78
N SER A 252 1.41 -11.41 -11.31
CA SER A 252 1.50 -12.22 -12.52
C SER A 252 1.93 -11.40 -13.74
N GLU A 253 1.32 -10.24 -13.96
CA GLU A 253 1.65 -9.39 -15.11
C GLU A 253 3.03 -8.75 -14.95
N ARG A 254 3.39 -8.30 -13.74
CA ARG A 254 4.71 -7.75 -13.46
C ARG A 254 5.82 -8.75 -13.76
N GLU A 255 5.66 -10.02 -13.39
CA GLU A 255 6.67 -11.04 -13.64
C GLU A 255 6.83 -11.36 -15.14
N LYS A 256 5.73 -11.39 -15.90
CA LYS A 256 5.79 -11.53 -17.37
C LYS A 256 6.59 -10.42 -18.03
N ASN A 257 6.58 -9.22 -17.44
CA ASN A 257 7.26 -8.04 -17.96
C ASN A 257 8.64 -7.78 -17.30
N GLN A 258 9.08 -8.62 -16.34
CA GLN A 258 10.31 -8.41 -15.57
C GLN A 258 11.59 -8.35 -16.44
N ARG A 259 11.61 -8.98 -17.62
CA ARG A 259 12.72 -8.82 -18.57
C ARG A 259 12.98 -7.36 -18.97
N ASN A 260 11.94 -6.51 -18.93
CA ASN A 260 12.06 -5.08 -19.29
C ASN A 260 12.29 -4.16 -18.07
N TRP A 261 12.15 -4.66 -16.82
CA TRP A 261 12.26 -3.85 -15.60
C TRP A 261 13.60 -3.99 -14.88
N VAL A 262 14.29 -5.12 -15.08
CA VAL A 262 15.61 -5.37 -14.49
C VAL A 262 16.71 -4.73 -15.30
N LEU A 263 16.45 -4.42 -16.57
CA LEU A 263 17.44 -3.87 -17.51
C LEU A 263 17.47 -2.33 -17.59
N ASN A 264 16.56 -1.63 -16.90
CA ASN A 264 16.61 -0.17 -16.74
C ASN A 264 16.47 0.17 -15.25
N PRO A 265 17.60 0.36 -14.52
CA PRO A 265 17.64 0.77 -13.13
C PRO A 265 17.13 2.22 -12.93
#